data_c942759d97ad6f05eb141c1be201d94c
#
_entry.id   c942759d97ad6f05eb141c1be201d94c
#
_cell.length_a   1.000
_cell.length_b   1.000
_cell.length_c   1.000
_cell.angle_alpha   90.00
_cell.angle_beta   90.00
_cell.angle_gamma   90.00
#
_symmetry.space_group_name_H-M   'P 1'
#
loop_
_entity.id
_entity.type
_entity.pdbx_description
1 polymer ?
#
loop_
_entity_poly.entity_id
_entity_poly.type
_entity_poly.pdbx_seq_one_letter_code
_entity_poly.pdbx_strand_id
1 'polypeptide(L)'
;MAALDDFNRAPADQAVQRLRACNAAPHFAAELVAGRPYRDVETLVHRAEEVTRALPWDEVVIALAVHPRIGDRVEGSSAEAESSRREQSAMADAGDDARAALLEGNRAYEERFDHVFLIRAAGRSPDEVLAELRRRLDSDEETERAEVTEQLAQITALRVRELVS
;
A
#
# COMPACT_ATOMS: atom_id res chain seq x y z
N MET A 1 7.32 -18.63 -11.86
CA MET A 1 7.94 -19.56 -10.88
C MET A 1 9.39 -19.20 -10.61
N ALA A 2 10.18 -18.81 -11.64
CA ALA A 2 11.58 -18.42 -11.44
C ALA A 2 11.73 -17.26 -10.42
N ALA A 3 10.89 -16.25 -10.49
CA ALA A 3 10.95 -15.11 -9.58
C ALA A 3 10.64 -15.50 -8.12
N LEU A 4 9.70 -16.41 -7.91
CA LEU A 4 9.42 -16.95 -6.59
C LEU A 4 10.58 -17.79 -6.05
N ASP A 5 11.18 -18.63 -6.92
CA ASP A 5 12.36 -19.44 -6.54
C ASP A 5 13.54 -18.53 -6.16
N ASP A 6 13.75 -17.45 -6.93
CA ASP A 6 14.79 -16.48 -6.62
C ASP A 6 14.54 -15.82 -5.26
N PHE A 7 13.31 -15.43 -4.99
CA PHE A 7 12.92 -14.88 -3.68
C PHE A 7 13.16 -15.89 -2.55
N ASN A 8 12.76 -17.15 -2.75
CA ASN A 8 12.94 -18.18 -1.74
C ASN A 8 14.41 -18.45 -1.40
N ARG A 9 15.31 -18.29 -2.38
CA ARG A 9 16.74 -18.59 -2.25
C ARG A 9 17.60 -17.35 -1.95
N ALA A 10 17.05 -16.15 -2.11
CA ALA A 10 17.80 -14.93 -1.89
C ALA A 10 18.34 -14.85 -0.46
N PRO A 11 19.53 -14.23 -0.25
CA PRO A 11 19.97 -13.93 1.10
C PRO A 11 18.92 -13.16 1.89
N ALA A 12 18.83 -13.41 3.18
CA ALA A 12 17.77 -12.84 4.02
C ALA A 12 17.72 -11.31 3.96
N ASP A 13 18.86 -10.65 3.97
CA ASP A 13 18.94 -9.18 3.88
C ASP A 13 18.37 -8.63 2.55
N GLN A 14 18.65 -9.32 1.45
CA GLN A 14 18.12 -8.94 0.14
C GLN A 14 16.60 -9.16 0.06
N ALA A 15 16.12 -10.29 0.58
CA ALA A 15 14.68 -10.57 0.64
C ALA A 15 13.95 -9.53 1.49
N VAL A 16 14.52 -9.15 2.63
CA VAL A 16 13.98 -8.09 3.49
C VAL A 16 13.87 -6.77 2.73
N GLN A 17 14.91 -6.37 2.01
CA GLN A 17 14.90 -5.11 1.24
C GLN A 17 13.80 -5.10 0.18
N ARG A 18 13.63 -6.21 -0.53
CA ARG A 18 12.57 -6.33 -1.55
C ARG A 18 11.19 -6.21 -0.92
N LEU A 19 10.99 -6.82 0.23
CA LEU A 19 9.71 -6.78 0.94
C LEU A 19 9.43 -5.40 1.54
N ARG A 20 10.44 -4.66 1.96
CA ARG A 20 10.27 -3.29 2.45
C ARG A 20 9.69 -2.35 1.40
N ALA A 21 9.98 -2.59 0.12
CA ALA A 21 9.38 -1.83 -0.97
C ALA A 21 7.88 -2.13 -1.11
N CYS A 22 7.43 -3.28 -0.62
CA CYS A 22 6.02 -3.66 -0.63
C CYS A 22 5.26 -3.12 0.58
N ASN A 23 5.91 -3.13 1.75
CA ASN A 23 5.33 -2.65 3.00
C ASN A 23 6.48 -2.34 3.97
N ALA A 24 6.57 -1.10 4.40
CA ALA A 24 7.69 -0.62 5.21
C ALA A 24 7.56 -0.93 6.72
N ALA A 25 6.49 -1.58 7.15
CA ALA A 25 6.35 -1.98 8.57
C ALA A 25 7.46 -2.95 8.97
N PRO A 26 8.15 -2.70 10.09
CA PRO A 26 9.32 -3.51 10.47
C PRO A 26 9.05 -5.01 10.60
N HIS A 27 7.94 -5.40 11.20
CA HIS A 27 7.60 -6.82 11.38
C HIS A 27 7.17 -7.52 10.09
N PHE A 28 6.73 -6.78 9.08
CA PHE A 28 6.24 -7.37 7.83
C PHE A 28 7.31 -8.21 7.14
N ALA A 29 8.45 -7.59 6.82
CA ALA A 29 9.52 -8.26 6.10
C ALA A 29 10.09 -9.44 6.90
N ALA A 30 10.29 -9.25 8.20
CA ALA A 30 10.83 -10.30 9.07
C ALA A 30 9.95 -11.55 9.10
N GLU A 31 8.65 -11.35 9.21
CA GLU A 31 7.69 -12.47 9.24
C GLU A 31 7.64 -13.23 7.91
N LEU A 32 7.68 -12.51 6.79
CA LEU A 32 7.64 -13.16 5.50
C LEU A 32 8.92 -13.92 5.18
N VAL A 33 10.07 -13.36 5.52
CA VAL A 33 11.36 -14.04 5.32
C VAL A 33 11.43 -15.30 6.18
N ALA A 34 10.95 -15.24 7.42
CA ALA A 34 10.92 -16.40 8.32
C ALA A 34 10.05 -17.55 7.80
N GLY A 35 9.04 -17.24 6.98
CA GLY A 35 8.14 -18.25 6.42
C GLY A 35 8.64 -18.93 5.15
N ARG A 36 9.81 -18.55 4.63
CA ARG A 36 10.38 -19.19 3.43
C ARG A 36 10.83 -20.62 3.67
N PRO A 37 10.79 -21.50 2.64
CA PRO A 37 10.35 -21.26 1.27
C PRO A 37 8.83 -21.33 1.13
N TYR A 38 8.28 -20.52 0.22
CA TYR A 38 6.86 -20.57 -0.14
C TYR A 38 6.67 -21.48 -1.35
N ARG A 39 5.67 -22.32 -1.30
CA ARG A 39 5.40 -23.32 -2.34
C ARG A 39 4.87 -22.71 -3.65
N ASP A 40 4.11 -21.60 -3.52
CA ASP A 40 3.52 -20.91 -4.66
C ASP A 40 3.27 -19.44 -4.33
N VAL A 41 2.98 -18.66 -5.35
CA VAL A 41 2.75 -17.21 -5.23
C VAL A 41 1.54 -16.93 -4.34
N GLU A 42 0.47 -17.70 -4.45
CA GLU A 42 -0.75 -17.49 -3.67
C GLU A 42 -0.50 -17.66 -2.16
N THR A 43 0.31 -18.64 -1.77
CA THR A 43 0.67 -18.85 -0.37
C THR A 43 1.44 -17.63 0.18
N LEU A 44 2.39 -17.11 -0.60
CA LEU A 44 3.15 -15.92 -0.21
C LEU A 44 2.24 -14.70 -0.08
N VAL A 45 1.41 -14.45 -1.08
CA VAL A 45 0.49 -13.30 -1.10
C VAL A 45 -0.49 -13.38 0.08
N HIS A 46 -1.05 -14.56 0.33
CA HIS A 46 -1.96 -14.76 1.45
C HIS A 46 -1.28 -14.48 2.80
N ARG A 47 -0.05 -14.93 2.95
CA ARG A 47 0.74 -14.65 4.16
C ARG A 47 1.00 -13.15 4.32
N ALA A 48 1.30 -12.47 3.22
CA ALA A 48 1.49 -11.01 3.24
C ALA A 48 0.25 -10.26 3.73
N GLU A 49 -0.92 -10.70 3.28
CA GLU A 49 -2.19 -10.13 3.74
C GLU A 49 -2.43 -10.38 5.23
N GLU A 50 -2.22 -11.62 5.68
CA GLU A 50 -2.38 -11.98 7.10
C GLU A 50 -1.49 -11.14 8.01
N VAL A 51 -0.21 -11.05 7.67
CA VAL A 51 0.76 -10.29 8.47
C VAL A 51 0.37 -8.81 8.51
N THR A 52 -0.02 -8.24 7.36
CA THR A 52 -0.43 -6.84 7.30
C THR A 52 -1.65 -6.57 8.16
N ARG A 53 -2.67 -7.43 8.10
CA ARG A 53 -3.89 -7.27 8.90
C ARG A 53 -3.65 -7.39 10.40
N ALA A 54 -2.58 -8.07 10.80
CA ALA A 54 -2.22 -8.26 12.20
C ALA A 54 -1.24 -7.20 12.73
N LEU A 55 -0.78 -6.25 11.90
CA LEU A 55 0.17 -5.22 12.33
C LEU A 55 -0.46 -4.30 13.38
N PRO A 56 0.29 -3.94 14.45
CA PRO A 56 -0.17 -2.91 15.37
C PRO A 56 -0.21 -1.55 14.67
N TRP A 57 -1.05 -0.66 15.16
CA TRP A 57 -1.29 0.63 14.51
C TRP A 57 -0.03 1.47 14.34
N ASP A 58 0.88 1.47 15.32
CA ASP A 58 2.14 2.21 15.21
C ASP A 58 2.99 1.75 14.02
N GLU A 59 2.98 0.47 13.69
CA GLU A 59 3.66 -0.05 12.51
C GLU A 59 2.93 0.28 11.20
N VAL A 60 1.60 0.30 11.23
CA VAL A 60 0.80 0.77 10.09
C VAL A 60 1.14 2.23 9.79
N VAL A 61 1.29 3.06 10.80
CA VAL A 61 1.70 4.47 10.63
C VAL A 61 3.08 4.57 9.98
N ILE A 62 4.02 3.73 10.37
CA ILE A 62 5.36 3.69 9.73
C ILE A 62 5.22 3.36 8.24
N ALA A 63 4.41 2.37 7.90
CA ALA A 63 4.15 2.01 6.51
C ALA A 63 3.48 3.16 5.74
N LEU A 64 2.52 3.85 6.36
CA LEU A 64 1.84 5.00 5.74
C LEU A 64 2.78 6.14 5.38
N ALA A 65 3.80 6.38 6.21
CA ALA A 65 4.70 7.52 6.05
C ALA A 65 5.46 7.53 4.71
N VAL A 66 5.59 6.37 4.06
CA VAL A 66 6.26 6.24 2.76
C VAL A 66 5.31 6.25 1.57
N HIS A 67 4.00 6.32 1.81
CA HIS A 67 3.01 6.42 0.74
C HIS A 67 2.76 7.89 0.37
N PRO A 68 2.79 8.23 -0.93
CA PRO A 68 2.42 9.57 -1.36
C PRO A 68 0.92 9.80 -1.24
N ARG A 69 0.51 11.06 -1.16
CA ARG A 69 -0.91 11.41 -1.24
C ARG A 69 -1.48 10.96 -2.57
N ILE A 70 -2.70 10.45 -2.55
CA ILE A 70 -3.41 10.09 -3.77
C ILE A 70 -3.61 11.36 -4.63
N GLY A 71 -3.26 11.28 -5.91
CA GLY A 71 -3.34 12.42 -6.82
C GLY A 71 -2.09 13.29 -6.86
N ASP A 72 -1.17 13.18 -5.91
CA ASP A 72 0.12 13.87 -5.94
C ASP A 72 1.05 13.26 -6.97
N ARG A 73 1.97 14.08 -7.47
CA ARG A 73 3.03 13.60 -8.35
C ARG A 73 4.03 12.78 -7.54
N VAL A 74 4.23 11.53 -7.96
CA VAL A 74 5.22 10.65 -7.33
C VAL A 74 6.58 10.89 -7.96
N GLU A 75 7.57 11.26 -7.15
CA GLU A 75 8.94 11.53 -7.58
C GLU A 75 9.87 10.40 -7.14
N GLY A 76 11.02 10.30 -7.81
CA GLY A 76 12.05 9.34 -7.50
C GLY A 76 12.00 8.09 -8.38
N SER A 77 13.04 7.25 -8.24
CA SER A 77 13.24 6.05 -9.05
C SER A 77 13.28 4.77 -8.22
N SER A 78 12.92 4.82 -6.94
CA SER A 78 12.86 3.62 -6.10
C SER A 78 11.77 2.66 -6.59
N ALA A 79 11.90 1.38 -6.24
CA ALA A 79 10.88 0.38 -6.55
C ALA A 79 9.51 0.77 -5.98
N GLU A 80 9.50 1.37 -4.81
CA GLU A 80 8.29 1.87 -4.17
C GLU A 80 7.66 3.02 -4.93
N ALA A 81 8.46 4.01 -5.37
CA ALA A 81 7.97 5.13 -6.17
C ALA A 81 7.37 4.64 -7.50
N GLU A 82 8.02 3.68 -8.15
CA GLU A 82 7.50 3.07 -9.38
C GLU A 82 6.17 2.34 -9.14
N SER A 83 6.05 1.58 -8.06
CA SER A 83 4.80 0.92 -7.68
C SER A 83 3.70 1.94 -7.44
N SER A 84 4.00 3.02 -6.72
CA SER A 84 3.03 4.09 -6.44
C SER A 84 2.55 4.75 -7.73
N ARG A 85 3.46 5.03 -8.67
CA ARG A 85 3.08 5.61 -9.97
C ARG A 85 2.15 4.69 -10.75
N ARG A 86 2.44 3.39 -10.80
CA ARG A 86 1.58 2.42 -11.49
C ARG A 86 0.21 2.34 -10.85
N GLU A 87 0.15 2.30 -9.53
CA GLU A 87 -1.10 2.21 -8.78
C GLU A 87 -1.97 3.43 -8.98
N GLN A 88 -1.36 4.62 -9.11
CA GLN A 88 -2.07 5.88 -9.29
C GLN A 88 -2.19 6.32 -10.76
N SER A 89 -1.86 5.46 -11.72
CA SER A 89 -1.83 5.85 -13.13
C SER A 89 -3.17 6.42 -13.64
N ALA A 90 -4.29 5.90 -13.16
CA ALA A 90 -5.62 6.41 -13.54
C ALA A 90 -5.87 7.83 -13.02
N MET A 91 -5.19 8.24 -11.94
CA MET A 91 -5.34 9.58 -11.38
C MET A 91 -4.67 10.65 -12.24
N ALA A 92 -3.66 10.27 -13.03
CA ALA A 92 -2.97 11.20 -13.93
C ALA A 92 -3.89 11.76 -15.02
N ASP A 93 -4.93 11.00 -15.39
CA ASP A 93 -5.91 11.40 -16.40
C ASP A 93 -7.12 12.15 -15.82
N ALA A 94 -7.12 12.40 -14.50
CA ALA A 94 -8.19 13.14 -13.85
C ALA A 94 -8.24 14.59 -14.35
N GLY A 95 -9.44 15.12 -14.57
CA GLY A 95 -9.64 16.52 -14.91
C GLY A 95 -9.29 17.44 -13.75
N ASP A 96 -9.15 18.75 -14.05
CA ASP A 96 -8.76 19.76 -13.06
C ASP A 96 -9.71 19.81 -11.86
N ASP A 97 -11.01 19.66 -12.09
CA ASP A 97 -12.02 19.66 -11.01
C ASP A 97 -11.84 18.46 -10.07
N ALA A 98 -11.58 17.28 -10.64
CA ALA A 98 -11.35 16.10 -9.85
C ALA A 98 -10.06 16.19 -9.04
N ARG A 99 -9.00 16.74 -9.62
CA ARG A 99 -7.72 16.98 -8.92
C ARG A 99 -7.89 17.96 -7.76
N ALA A 100 -8.62 19.05 -7.99
CA ALA A 100 -8.89 20.03 -6.95
C ALA A 100 -9.70 19.41 -5.80
N ALA A 101 -10.71 18.60 -6.14
CA ALA A 101 -11.53 17.89 -5.16
C ALA A 101 -10.71 16.88 -4.34
N LEU A 102 -9.79 16.14 -4.99
CA LEU A 102 -8.89 15.22 -4.31
C LEU A 102 -7.93 15.95 -3.37
N LEU A 103 -7.37 17.06 -3.81
CA LEU A 103 -6.47 17.88 -2.98
C LEU A 103 -7.18 18.41 -1.73
N GLU A 104 -8.38 18.94 -1.91
CA GLU A 104 -9.19 19.43 -0.79
C GLU A 104 -9.60 18.29 0.16
N GLY A 105 -10.01 17.17 -0.40
CA GLY A 105 -10.38 15.98 0.38
C GLY A 105 -9.22 15.42 1.17
N ASN A 106 -8.03 15.34 0.57
CA ASN A 106 -6.81 14.91 1.25
C ASN A 106 -6.47 15.84 2.43
N ARG A 107 -6.60 17.14 2.23
CA ARG A 107 -6.34 18.11 3.29
C ARG A 107 -7.31 17.92 4.46
N ALA A 108 -8.60 17.81 4.17
CA ALA A 108 -9.63 17.59 5.19
C ALA A 108 -9.41 16.28 5.94
N TYR A 109 -9.04 15.22 5.21
CA TYR A 109 -8.75 13.92 5.80
C TYR A 109 -7.55 13.97 6.75
N GLU A 110 -6.45 14.58 6.32
CA GLU A 110 -5.23 14.70 7.13
C GLU A 110 -5.47 15.56 8.39
N GLU A 111 -6.27 16.61 8.29
CA GLU A 111 -6.66 17.42 9.46
C GLU A 111 -7.46 16.60 10.46
N ARG A 112 -8.34 15.73 9.99
CA ARG A 112 -9.20 14.92 10.87
C ARG A 112 -8.46 13.74 11.48
N PHE A 113 -7.67 13.01 10.71
CA PHE A 113 -7.09 11.73 11.13
C PHE A 113 -5.59 11.75 11.40
N ASP A 114 -4.91 12.83 11.06
CA ASP A 114 -3.48 13.05 11.32
C ASP A 114 -2.55 12.05 10.59
N HIS A 115 -2.99 11.54 9.46
CA HIS A 115 -2.18 10.73 8.53
C HIS A 115 -2.74 10.83 7.11
N VAL A 116 -1.97 10.38 6.13
CA VAL A 116 -2.43 10.43 4.72
C VAL A 116 -3.62 9.50 4.50
N PHE A 117 -4.49 9.88 3.56
CA PHE A 117 -5.54 9.01 3.07
C PHE A 117 -4.93 7.90 2.24
N LEU A 118 -5.14 6.66 2.66
CA LEU A 118 -4.64 5.47 1.97
C LEU A 118 -5.80 4.69 1.36
N ILE A 119 -5.69 4.43 0.06
CA ILE A 119 -6.63 3.61 -0.68
C ILE A 119 -5.88 2.84 -1.77
N ARG A 120 -6.30 1.60 -2.02
CA ARG A 120 -5.82 0.89 -3.20
C ARG A 120 -6.37 1.61 -4.44
N ALA A 121 -5.49 2.35 -5.13
CA ALA A 121 -5.88 3.13 -6.32
C ALA A 121 -5.99 2.26 -7.57
N ALA A 122 -5.25 1.15 -7.64
CA ALA A 122 -5.26 0.24 -8.77
C ALA A 122 -6.68 -0.27 -9.04
N GLY A 123 -7.14 -0.12 -10.27
CA GLY A 123 -8.47 -0.56 -10.69
C GLY A 123 -9.61 0.38 -10.32
N ARG A 124 -9.32 1.55 -9.74
CA ARG A 124 -10.34 2.55 -9.38
C ARG A 124 -10.24 3.79 -10.27
N SER A 125 -11.40 4.37 -10.60
CA SER A 125 -11.46 5.66 -11.28
C SER A 125 -11.24 6.81 -10.29
N PRO A 126 -10.89 8.03 -10.76
CA PRO A 126 -10.83 9.21 -9.90
C PRO A 126 -12.13 9.47 -9.13
N ASP A 127 -13.28 9.28 -9.78
CA ASP A 127 -14.59 9.47 -9.14
C ASP A 127 -14.83 8.46 -8.03
N GLU A 128 -14.43 7.21 -8.22
CA GLU A 128 -14.53 6.17 -7.19
C GLU A 128 -13.64 6.48 -5.98
N VAL A 129 -12.40 6.93 -6.23
CA VAL A 129 -11.48 7.32 -5.16
C VAL A 129 -12.05 8.48 -4.36
N LEU A 130 -12.59 9.49 -5.04
CA LEU A 130 -13.18 10.66 -4.40
C LEU A 130 -14.41 10.28 -3.56
N ALA A 131 -15.25 9.40 -4.08
CA ALA A 131 -16.43 8.91 -3.35
C ALA A 131 -16.02 8.19 -2.05
N GLU A 132 -14.99 7.36 -2.12
CA GLU A 132 -14.46 6.65 -0.95
C GLU A 132 -13.84 7.61 0.07
N LEU A 133 -13.10 8.61 -0.40
CA LEU A 133 -12.52 9.65 0.46
C LEU A 133 -13.62 10.38 1.25
N ARG A 134 -14.69 10.78 0.56
CA ARG A 134 -15.83 11.47 1.19
C ARG A 134 -16.54 10.58 2.19
N ARG A 135 -16.75 9.31 1.87
CA ARG A 135 -17.35 8.34 2.78
C ARG A 135 -16.52 8.18 4.05
N ARG A 136 -15.21 8.05 3.89
CA ARG A 136 -14.28 7.78 5.00
C ARG A 136 -14.06 9.01 5.89
N LEU A 137 -14.23 10.21 5.35
CA LEU A 137 -14.17 11.45 6.15
C LEU A 137 -15.17 11.45 7.31
N ASP A 138 -16.30 10.77 7.16
CA ASP A 138 -17.36 10.71 8.16
C ASP A 138 -17.21 9.54 9.14
N SER A 139 -16.20 8.68 8.96
CA SER A 139 -15.95 7.54 9.83
C SER A 139 -15.37 7.97 11.18
N ASP A 140 -15.60 7.17 12.21
CA ASP A 140 -14.88 7.34 13.48
C ASP A 140 -13.43 6.83 13.33
N GLU A 141 -12.58 7.19 14.30
CA GLU A 141 -11.15 6.87 14.23
C GLU A 141 -10.88 5.36 14.22
N GLU A 142 -11.59 4.60 15.02
CA GLU A 142 -11.41 3.15 15.09
C GLU A 142 -11.78 2.47 13.79
N THR A 143 -12.92 2.82 13.22
CA THR A 143 -13.39 2.32 11.93
C THR A 143 -12.41 2.69 10.81
N GLU A 144 -11.90 3.93 10.82
CA GLU A 144 -10.96 4.39 9.82
C GLU A 144 -9.62 3.66 9.91
N ARG A 145 -9.12 3.42 11.11
CA ARG A 145 -7.89 2.63 11.31
C ARG A 145 -8.02 1.22 10.72
N ALA A 146 -9.16 0.57 10.90
CA ALA A 146 -9.43 -0.73 10.32
C ALA A 146 -9.46 -0.67 8.78
N GLU A 147 -10.08 0.37 8.21
CA GLU A 147 -10.10 0.60 6.77
C GLU A 147 -8.69 0.81 6.21
N VAL A 148 -7.89 1.64 6.86
CA VAL A 148 -6.49 1.89 6.46
C VAL A 148 -5.71 0.59 6.43
N THR A 149 -5.81 -0.22 7.47
CA THR A 149 -5.11 -1.50 7.55
C THR A 149 -5.55 -2.44 6.41
N GLU A 150 -6.83 -2.49 6.12
CA GLU A 150 -7.36 -3.32 5.02
C GLU A 150 -6.86 -2.82 3.65
N GLN A 151 -6.84 -1.51 3.42
CA GLN A 151 -6.30 -0.95 2.19
C GLN A 151 -4.80 -1.23 2.06
N LEU A 152 -4.05 -1.12 3.16
CA LEU A 152 -2.63 -1.46 3.18
C LEU A 152 -2.42 -2.93 2.84
N ALA A 153 -3.25 -3.84 3.36
CA ALA A 153 -3.17 -5.27 3.04
C ALA A 153 -3.39 -5.52 1.55
N GLN A 154 -4.37 -4.87 0.93
CA GLN A 154 -4.65 -5.00 -0.50
C GLN A 154 -3.50 -4.46 -1.36
N ILE A 155 -2.95 -3.30 -1.02
CA ILE A 155 -1.81 -2.72 -1.73
C ILE A 155 -0.60 -3.62 -1.61
N THR A 156 -0.31 -4.09 -0.40
CA THR A 156 0.81 -4.98 -0.13
C THR A 156 0.71 -6.28 -0.94
N ALA A 157 -0.48 -6.87 -0.99
CA ALA A 157 -0.73 -8.09 -1.77
C ALA A 157 -0.41 -7.89 -3.25
N LEU A 158 -0.84 -6.78 -3.84
CA LEU A 158 -0.54 -6.45 -5.24
C LEU A 158 0.97 -6.30 -5.48
N ARG A 159 1.66 -5.60 -4.59
CA ARG A 159 3.11 -5.37 -4.71
C ARG A 159 3.91 -6.66 -4.54
N VAL A 160 3.52 -7.51 -3.60
CA VAL A 160 4.18 -8.82 -3.40
C VAL A 160 3.96 -9.70 -4.62
N ARG A 161 2.76 -9.72 -5.18
CA ARG A 161 2.48 -10.48 -6.40
C ARG A 161 3.35 -10.03 -7.57
N GLU A 162 3.52 -8.72 -7.75
CA GLU A 162 4.41 -8.17 -8.78
C GLU A 162 5.87 -8.56 -8.54
N LEU A 163 6.30 -8.56 -7.29
CA LEU A 163 7.67 -8.90 -6.91
C LEU A 163 8.08 -10.30 -7.36
N VAL A 164 7.16 -11.25 -7.30
CA VAL A 164 7.41 -12.66 -7.61
C VAL A 164 6.75 -13.14 -8.91
N SER A 165 6.37 -12.23 -9.76
CA SER A 165 5.78 -12.54 -11.06
C SER A 165 6.82 -12.75 -12.15
#